data_0bb14af12f551ce6e5c2949054b1fb7a
#
_entry.id   0bb14af12f551ce6e5c2949054b1fb7a
#
_cell.length_a   1.000
_cell.length_b   1.000
_cell.length_c   1.000
_cell.angle_alpha   90.00
_cell.angle_beta   90.00
_cell.angle_gamma   90.00
#
_symmetry.space_group_name_H-M   'P 1'
#
loop_
_entity.id
_entity.type
_entity.pdbx_description
1 polymer ?
#
loop_
_entity_poly.entity_id
_entity_poly.type
_entity_poly.pdbx_seq_one_letter_code
_entity_poly.pdbx_strand_id
1 'polypeptide(L)'
;MAEVYDLQTTTGRACNISSRAQVATGENVVIAGFAVQGPQLKSVVLGGIGPGLQGVVPDPLQNTTIELHNSQGQLIESNAGWKNGETPVARPNGSPVSPTYLDIYHLAPPNDNDSPLYNQLAPGNYTVIFKSPTGATGNGLVEIYGVDP
;
A
#
# COMPACT_ATOMS: atom_id res chain seq x y z
N MET A 1 8.78 -13.51 -8.06
CA MET A 1 8.54 -12.14 -8.59
C MET A 1 7.37 -12.22 -9.55
N ALA A 2 6.43 -11.29 -9.46
CA ALA A 2 5.34 -11.12 -10.44
C ALA A 2 5.45 -9.70 -11.00
N GLU A 3 5.41 -9.56 -12.32
CA GLU A 3 5.48 -8.27 -13.01
C GLU A 3 4.27 -8.16 -13.93
N VAL A 4 3.60 -7.01 -13.90
CA VAL A 4 2.46 -6.68 -14.78
C VAL A 4 2.77 -5.38 -15.48
N TYR A 5 2.74 -5.41 -16.81
CA TYR A 5 2.94 -4.25 -17.64
C TYR A 5 1.66 -3.94 -18.40
N ASP A 6 1.12 -2.74 -18.21
CA ASP A 6 0.05 -2.23 -19.06
C ASP A 6 0.67 -1.54 -20.27
N LEU A 7 0.58 -2.18 -21.41
CA LEU A 7 1.12 -1.69 -22.68
C LEU A 7 0.07 -0.95 -23.53
N GLN A 8 -1.13 -0.71 -22.99
CA GLN A 8 -2.20 -0.04 -23.70
C GLN A 8 -1.93 1.47 -23.82
N THR A 9 -2.03 1.97 -25.03
CA THR A 9 -1.91 3.40 -25.32
C THR A 9 -3.28 4.09 -25.41
N THR A 10 -4.36 3.34 -25.26
CA THR A 10 -5.76 3.78 -25.35
C THR A 10 -6.48 3.66 -24.00
N THR A 11 -7.78 3.78 -23.98
CA THR A 11 -8.64 3.99 -22.80
C THR A 11 -8.64 2.94 -21.69
N GLY A 12 -8.06 1.76 -21.90
CA GLY A 12 -7.90 0.74 -20.87
C GLY A 12 -6.59 0.90 -20.09
N ARG A 13 -6.62 0.74 -18.76
CA ARG A 13 -5.43 0.74 -17.90
C ARG A 13 -5.58 -0.27 -16.78
N ALA A 14 -4.46 -0.82 -16.32
CA ALA A 14 -4.45 -1.61 -15.10
C ALA A 14 -4.67 -0.69 -13.89
N CYS A 15 -5.75 -0.92 -13.15
CA CYS A 15 -6.12 -0.10 -11.98
C CYS A 15 -5.84 -0.77 -10.65
N ASN A 16 -5.47 -2.06 -10.66
CA ASN A 16 -5.24 -2.83 -9.45
C ASN A 16 -4.16 -3.89 -9.68
N ILE A 17 -3.30 -4.03 -8.69
CA ILE A 17 -2.42 -5.18 -8.53
C ILE A 17 -2.40 -5.58 -7.05
N SER A 18 -2.52 -6.86 -6.77
CA SER A 18 -2.34 -7.40 -5.43
C SER A 18 -1.43 -8.63 -5.46
N SER A 19 -0.59 -8.76 -4.43
CA SER A 19 0.34 -9.88 -4.29
C SER A 19 0.47 -10.31 -2.85
N ARG A 20 0.31 -11.63 -2.64
CA ARG A 20 0.52 -12.25 -1.32
C ARG A 20 1.92 -12.85 -1.26
N ALA A 21 2.60 -12.60 -0.14
CA ALA A 21 3.91 -13.17 0.13
C ALA A 21 4.13 -13.36 1.63
N GLN A 22 5.10 -14.19 1.97
CA GLN A 22 5.60 -14.29 3.33
C GLN A 22 6.50 -13.09 3.63
N VAL A 23 6.18 -12.35 4.67
CA VAL A 23 7.02 -11.30 5.25
C VAL A 23 7.93 -11.96 6.28
N ALA A 24 9.22 -11.70 6.22
CA ALA A 24 10.19 -12.19 7.17
C ALA A 24 11.03 -11.05 7.76
N THR A 25 12.02 -11.38 8.57
CA THR A 25 12.84 -10.40 9.28
C THR A 25 13.94 -9.79 8.40
N GLY A 26 14.44 -8.63 8.80
CA GLY A 26 15.57 -7.94 8.14
C GLY A 26 15.18 -7.46 6.74
N GLU A 27 15.98 -7.85 5.75
CA GLU A 27 15.76 -7.47 4.34
C GLU A 27 14.68 -8.31 3.62
N ASN A 28 14.14 -9.33 4.30
CA ASN A 28 13.10 -10.20 3.72
C ASN A 28 11.70 -9.58 3.86
N VAL A 29 11.57 -8.36 3.39
CA VAL A 29 10.32 -7.60 3.30
C VAL A 29 9.64 -7.82 1.95
N VAL A 30 8.38 -7.47 1.84
CA VAL A 30 7.70 -7.47 0.53
C VAL A 30 7.91 -6.11 -0.11
N ILE A 31 8.35 -6.12 -1.36
CA ILE A 31 8.57 -4.91 -2.16
C ILE A 31 7.69 -5.00 -3.40
N ALA A 32 6.91 -3.96 -3.64
CA ALA A 32 6.11 -3.79 -4.84
C ALA A 32 6.44 -2.47 -5.53
N GLY A 33 6.70 -2.50 -6.83
CA GLY A 33 6.93 -1.30 -7.63
C GLY A 33 5.74 -1.00 -8.53
N PHE A 34 5.47 0.29 -8.77
CA PHE A 34 4.47 0.73 -9.73
C PHE A 34 4.87 2.06 -10.37
N ALA A 35 4.26 2.36 -11.52
CA ALA A 35 4.46 3.61 -12.23
C ALA A 35 3.14 4.37 -12.36
N VAL A 36 3.17 5.66 -12.08
CA VAL A 36 2.10 6.61 -12.38
C VAL A 36 2.43 7.28 -13.70
N GLN A 37 1.52 7.19 -14.67
CA GLN A 37 1.70 7.73 -16.02
C GLN A 37 0.66 8.82 -16.32
N GLY A 38 0.95 9.61 -17.37
CA GLY A 38 0.10 10.72 -17.83
C GLY A 38 0.54 12.07 -17.26
N PRO A 39 -0.13 13.16 -17.59
CA PRO A 39 0.29 14.51 -17.20
C PRO A 39 -0.30 14.97 -15.86
N GLN A 40 -1.22 14.23 -15.26
CA GLN A 40 -1.97 14.63 -14.07
C GLN A 40 -1.56 13.83 -12.84
N LEU A 41 -1.80 14.38 -11.65
CA LEU A 41 -1.76 13.63 -10.40
C LEU A 41 -2.75 12.47 -10.48
N LYS A 42 -2.39 11.34 -9.86
CA LYS A 42 -3.24 10.16 -9.73
C LYS A 42 -3.49 9.81 -8.28
N SER A 43 -4.73 9.55 -7.95
CA SER A 43 -5.13 9.05 -6.64
C SER A 43 -4.84 7.55 -6.56
N VAL A 44 -4.09 7.16 -5.55
CA VAL A 44 -3.67 5.77 -5.34
C VAL A 44 -4.00 5.36 -3.91
N VAL A 45 -4.61 4.20 -3.75
CA VAL A 45 -4.74 3.52 -2.47
C VAL A 45 -3.75 2.36 -2.43
N LEU A 46 -3.02 2.27 -1.34
CA LEU A 46 -2.10 1.16 -1.05
C LEU A 46 -2.64 0.41 0.15
N GLY A 47 -2.67 -0.91 0.09
CA GLY A 47 -3.08 -1.79 1.18
C GLY A 47 -1.91 -2.67 1.64
N GLY A 48 -1.65 -2.68 2.94
CA GLY A 48 -0.76 -3.64 3.59
C GLY A 48 -1.59 -4.48 4.56
N ILE A 49 -2.06 -5.65 4.10
CA ILE A 49 -3.00 -6.50 4.83
C ILE A 49 -2.26 -7.68 5.45
N GLY A 50 -2.39 -7.82 6.74
CA GLY A 50 -1.83 -8.93 7.52
C GLY A 50 -2.89 -9.52 8.45
N PRO A 51 -3.26 -8.86 9.56
CA PRO A 51 -4.30 -9.33 10.47
C PRO A 51 -5.64 -9.57 9.81
N GLY A 52 -5.98 -8.77 8.79
CA GLY A 52 -7.20 -8.95 8.00
C GLY A 52 -7.27 -10.26 7.22
N LEU A 53 -6.15 -10.99 7.10
CA LEU A 53 -6.12 -12.32 6.48
C LEU A 53 -6.39 -13.47 7.47
N GLN A 54 -6.72 -13.16 8.73
CA GLN A 54 -7.03 -14.17 9.74
C GLN A 54 -8.18 -15.08 9.28
N GLY A 55 -7.95 -16.38 9.30
CA GLY A 55 -8.92 -17.37 8.82
C GLY A 55 -8.93 -17.57 7.29
N VAL A 56 -8.18 -16.76 6.53
CA VAL A 56 -8.06 -16.87 5.07
C VAL A 56 -6.76 -17.56 4.67
N VAL A 57 -5.66 -17.26 5.38
CA VAL A 57 -4.35 -17.86 5.13
C VAL A 57 -3.75 -18.41 6.42
N PRO A 58 -2.85 -19.41 6.35
CA PRO A 58 -2.07 -19.81 7.50
C PRO A 58 -1.12 -18.70 7.93
N ASP A 59 -0.84 -18.59 9.21
CA ASP A 59 0.16 -17.69 9.80
C ASP A 59 0.12 -16.25 9.25
N PRO A 60 -1.02 -15.54 9.34
CA PRO A 60 -1.10 -14.15 8.88
C PRO A 60 -0.22 -13.24 9.73
N LEU A 61 0.41 -12.26 9.10
CA LEU A 61 1.22 -11.26 9.80
C LEU A 61 0.34 -10.47 10.77
N GLN A 62 0.70 -10.40 12.04
CA GLN A 62 -0.18 -9.86 13.09
C GLN A 62 -0.13 -8.33 13.22
N ASN A 63 0.96 -7.70 12.78
CA ASN A 63 1.11 -6.24 12.75
C ASN A 63 1.83 -5.85 11.47
N THR A 64 1.36 -4.80 10.83
CA THR A 64 1.85 -4.38 9.52
C THR A 64 2.39 -2.96 9.54
N THR A 65 3.32 -2.69 8.66
CA THR A 65 3.76 -1.35 8.27
C THR A 65 3.91 -1.31 6.76
N ILE A 66 3.40 -0.25 6.15
CA ILE A 66 3.58 0.04 4.75
C ILE A 66 4.33 1.37 4.59
N GLU A 67 5.28 1.41 3.68
CA GLU A 67 6.05 2.61 3.34
C GLU A 67 5.96 2.86 1.84
N LEU A 68 5.76 4.11 1.45
CA LEU A 68 5.78 4.57 0.07
C LEU A 68 7.04 5.38 -0.17
N HIS A 69 7.80 5.02 -1.18
CA HIS A 69 9.05 5.67 -1.59
C HIS A 69 8.97 6.19 -3.03
N ASN A 70 9.68 7.29 -3.31
CA ASN A 70 9.85 7.81 -4.67
C ASN A 70 10.98 7.06 -5.43
N SER A 71 11.22 7.45 -6.68
CA SER A 71 12.25 6.85 -7.54
C SER A 71 13.70 7.06 -7.03
N GLN A 72 13.92 7.98 -6.10
CA GLN A 72 15.21 8.21 -5.43
C GLN A 72 15.35 7.41 -4.12
N GLY A 73 14.36 6.58 -3.78
CA GLY A 73 14.33 5.82 -2.52
C GLY A 73 13.99 6.66 -1.29
N GLN A 74 13.54 7.90 -1.47
CA GLN A 74 13.13 8.75 -0.34
C GLN A 74 11.74 8.35 0.13
N LEU A 75 11.55 8.25 1.44
CA LEU A 75 10.26 8.00 2.05
C LEU A 75 9.31 9.18 1.81
N ILE A 76 8.15 8.89 1.22
CA ILE A 76 7.07 9.85 1.00
C ILE A 76 6.08 9.79 2.16
N GLU A 77 5.66 8.58 2.52
CA GLU A 77 4.62 8.33 3.52
C GLU A 77 4.75 6.92 4.10
N SER A 78 4.33 6.74 5.35
CA SER A 78 4.25 5.44 6.00
C SER A 78 3.04 5.34 6.91
N ASN A 79 2.57 4.11 7.14
CA ASN A 79 1.51 3.82 8.10
C ASN A 79 1.77 2.48 8.79
N ALA A 80 1.50 2.42 10.11
CA ALA A 80 1.66 1.24 10.95
C ALA A 80 0.36 0.99 11.73
N GLY A 81 -0.60 0.35 11.08
CA GLY A 81 -1.93 0.12 11.62
C GLY A 81 -2.91 1.27 11.36
N TRP A 82 -4.12 0.94 10.93
CA TRP A 82 -5.08 1.93 10.46
C TRP A 82 -5.75 2.74 11.58
N LYS A 83 -6.11 2.08 12.69
CA LYS A 83 -6.87 2.72 13.77
C LYS A 83 -6.22 2.58 15.16
N ASN A 84 -4.97 2.18 15.23
CA ASN A 84 -4.28 1.92 16.49
C ASN A 84 -3.82 3.18 17.25
N GLY A 85 -4.45 4.34 17.02
CA GLY A 85 -4.11 5.59 17.69
C GLY A 85 -2.79 6.20 17.22
N GLU A 86 -2.11 5.60 16.27
CA GLU A 86 -1.04 6.26 15.54
C GLU A 86 -1.68 7.35 14.68
N THR A 87 -1.18 8.55 14.81
CA THR A 87 -1.64 9.70 14.02
C THR A 87 -1.51 9.31 12.55
N PRO A 88 -2.57 9.40 11.74
CA PRO A 88 -2.43 9.21 10.30
C PRO A 88 -1.28 10.05 9.81
N VAL A 89 -0.31 9.43 9.13
CA VAL A 89 0.86 10.15 8.66
C VAL A 89 0.39 11.32 7.81
N ALA A 90 0.82 12.51 8.16
CA ALA A 90 0.46 13.70 7.41
C ALA A 90 1.06 13.57 5.99
N ARG A 91 0.24 13.78 4.97
CA ARG A 91 0.73 13.93 3.60
C ARG A 91 1.81 15.01 3.55
N PRO A 92 2.66 15.06 2.54
CA PRO A 92 3.62 16.15 2.35
C PRO A 92 3.00 17.55 2.40
N ASN A 93 1.69 17.65 2.10
CA ASN A 93 0.90 18.91 2.23
C ASN A 93 0.27 19.12 3.63
N GLY A 94 0.58 18.28 4.61
CA GLY A 94 0.06 18.35 5.97
C GLY A 94 -1.36 17.85 6.19
N SER A 95 -2.02 17.31 5.15
CA SER A 95 -3.38 16.78 5.28
C SER A 95 -3.36 15.37 5.85
N PRO A 96 -4.16 15.03 6.87
CA PRO A 96 -4.25 13.68 7.37
C PRO A 96 -4.90 12.77 6.32
N VAL A 97 -4.46 11.51 6.24
CA VAL A 97 -5.18 10.48 5.49
C VAL A 97 -6.48 10.20 6.25
N SER A 98 -7.58 10.71 5.72
CA SER A 98 -8.87 10.46 6.36
C SER A 98 -9.33 9.03 6.10
N PRO A 99 -9.79 8.28 7.12
CA PRO A 99 -10.50 7.02 6.91
C PRO A 99 -11.64 7.15 5.89
N THR A 100 -12.26 8.32 5.80
CA THR A 100 -13.34 8.64 4.86
C THR A 100 -12.97 8.36 3.39
N TYR A 101 -11.72 8.57 2.97
CA TYR A 101 -11.33 8.27 1.58
C TYR A 101 -11.31 6.78 1.28
N LEU A 102 -10.88 5.96 2.23
CA LEU A 102 -10.88 4.51 2.07
C LEU A 102 -12.30 3.96 2.05
N ASP A 103 -13.20 4.55 2.86
CA ASP A 103 -14.62 4.18 2.89
C ASP A 103 -15.32 4.55 1.57
N ILE A 104 -15.04 5.72 1.00
CA ILE A 104 -15.59 6.16 -0.29
C ILE A 104 -15.25 5.18 -1.42
N TYR A 105 -14.02 4.66 -1.42
CA TYR A 105 -13.58 3.70 -2.44
C TYR A 105 -13.87 2.24 -2.07
N HIS A 106 -14.48 1.97 -0.92
CA HIS A 106 -14.71 0.63 -0.37
C HIS A 106 -13.40 -0.21 -0.24
N LEU A 107 -12.30 0.47 0.06
CA LEU A 107 -10.97 -0.11 0.22
C LEU A 107 -10.47 -0.04 1.67
N ALA A 108 -11.39 0.17 2.60
CA ALA A 108 -11.08 0.09 4.02
C ALA A 108 -10.59 -1.31 4.39
N PRO A 109 -9.44 -1.43 5.07
CA PRO A 109 -8.93 -2.74 5.44
C PRO A 109 -9.83 -3.42 6.47
N PRO A 110 -9.88 -4.77 6.44
CA PRO A 110 -10.77 -5.54 7.31
C PRO A 110 -10.37 -5.54 8.79
N ASN A 111 -9.15 -5.12 9.11
CA ASN A 111 -8.65 -5.10 10.49
C ASN A 111 -7.94 -3.78 10.80
N ASP A 112 -8.10 -3.28 12.03
CA ASP A 112 -7.51 -2.00 12.46
C ASP A 112 -5.98 -2.02 12.54
N ASN A 113 -5.36 -3.20 12.57
CA ASN A 113 -3.91 -3.40 12.54
C ASN A 113 -3.34 -3.58 11.11
N ASP A 114 -4.18 -3.57 10.09
CA ASP A 114 -3.75 -3.46 8.70
C ASP A 114 -3.29 -2.04 8.39
N SER A 115 -2.45 -1.86 7.40
CA SER A 115 -1.79 -0.58 7.12
C SER A 115 -2.15 -0.06 5.73
N PRO A 116 -3.20 0.75 5.57
CA PRO A 116 -3.52 1.41 4.32
C PRO A 116 -2.82 2.76 4.18
N LEU A 117 -2.59 3.20 2.92
CA LEU A 117 -2.23 4.57 2.56
C LEU A 117 -3.14 5.06 1.44
N TYR A 118 -3.43 6.35 1.44
CA TYR A 118 -4.02 7.06 0.30
C TYR A 118 -3.13 8.24 -0.07
N ASN A 119 -2.77 8.37 -1.33
CA ASN A 119 -1.95 9.47 -1.81
C ASN A 119 -2.35 9.95 -3.20
N GLN A 120 -2.07 11.22 -3.50
CA GLN A 120 -2.12 11.78 -4.85
C GLN A 120 -0.70 11.94 -5.37
N LEU A 121 -0.34 11.13 -6.35
CA LEU A 121 1.02 10.99 -6.85
C LEU A 121 1.18 11.63 -8.21
N ALA A 122 2.27 12.36 -8.39
CA ALA A 122 2.69 12.86 -9.69
C ALA A 122 3.15 11.70 -10.59
N PRO A 123 3.18 11.88 -11.91
CA PRO A 123 3.80 10.90 -12.81
C PRO A 123 5.22 10.56 -12.36
N GLY A 124 5.52 9.26 -12.26
CA GLY A 124 6.81 8.77 -11.76
C GLY A 124 6.77 7.31 -11.34
N ASN A 125 7.92 6.80 -10.93
CA ASN A 125 8.08 5.45 -10.39
C ASN A 125 8.09 5.49 -8.88
N TYR A 126 7.42 4.51 -8.27
CA TYR A 126 7.25 4.41 -6.83
C TYR A 126 7.51 2.98 -6.36
N THR A 127 7.93 2.88 -5.11
CA THR A 127 8.16 1.60 -4.44
C THR A 127 7.38 1.56 -3.14
N VAL A 128 6.67 0.48 -2.92
CA VAL A 128 6.02 0.14 -1.66
C VAL A 128 6.86 -0.89 -0.95
N ILE A 129 7.17 -0.66 0.32
CA ILE A 129 7.79 -1.63 1.21
C ILE A 129 6.78 -2.02 2.28
N PHE A 130 6.48 -3.31 2.37
CA PHE A 130 5.56 -3.87 3.35
C PHE A 130 6.31 -4.82 4.28
N LYS A 131 6.18 -4.57 5.57
CA LYS A 131 6.96 -5.26 6.61
C LYS A 131 6.21 -5.35 7.94
N SER A 132 6.78 -6.10 8.88
CA SER A 132 6.39 -6.04 10.28
C SER A 132 7.14 -4.94 11.02
N PRO A 133 6.47 -4.10 11.83
CA PRO A 133 7.14 -3.11 12.67
C PRO A 133 7.98 -3.74 13.78
N THR A 134 7.67 -4.97 14.18
CA THR A 134 8.35 -5.69 15.28
C THR A 134 9.34 -6.75 14.79
N GLY A 135 9.50 -6.92 13.48
CA GLY A 135 10.29 -7.99 12.90
C GLY A 135 9.64 -9.37 12.98
N ALA A 136 8.34 -9.45 13.25
CA ALA A 136 7.61 -10.72 13.20
C ALA A 136 7.51 -11.24 11.74
N THR A 137 7.32 -12.55 11.61
CA THR A 137 7.13 -13.21 10.32
C THR A 137 5.68 -13.63 10.13
N GLY A 138 5.22 -13.68 8.90
CA GLY A 138 3.86 -14.12 8.58
C GLY A 138 3.47 -13.84 7.13
N ASN A 139 2.33 -14.36 6.72
CA ASN A 139 1.78 -14.09 5.40
C ASN A 139 1.09 -12.73 5.38
N GLY A 140 1.37 -11.94 4.36
CA GLY A 140 0.74 -10.65 4.13
C GLY A 140 0.40 -10.43 2.67
N LEU A 141 -0.47 -9.45 2.41
CA LEU A 141 -0.94 -9.04 1.11
C LEU A 141 -0.62 -7.57 0.90
N VAL A 142 0.00 -7.25 -0.21
CA VAL A 142 0.19 -5.87 -0.68
C VAL A 142 -0.78 -5.62 -1.83
N GLU A 143 -1.47 -4.50 -1.77
CA GLU A 143 -2.44 -4.08 -2.77
C GLU A 143 -2.14 -2.65 -3.23
N ILE A 144 -2.32 -2.39 -4.52
CA ILE A 144 -2.16 -1.08 -5.14
C ILE A 144 -3.37 -0.83 -6.03
N TYR A 145 -4.10 0.25 -5.79
CA TYR A 145 -5.28 0.64 -6.53
C TYR A 145 -5.13 2.05 -7.09
N GLY A 146 -5.32 2.21 -8.40
CA GLY A 146 -5.58 3.51 -8.99
C GLY A 146 -7.07 3.81 -8.87
N VAL A 147 -7.43 4.89 -8.15
CA VAL A 147 -8.82 5.20 -7.79
C VAL A 147 -9.35 6.47 -8.44
N ASP A 148 -8.64 7.03 -9.40
CA ASP A 148 -9.18 8.11 -10.24
C ASP A 148 -10.25 7.57 -11.22
N PRO A 149 -11.29 8.34 -11.48
CA PRO A 149 -12.29 8.00 -12.48
C PRO A 149 -11.74 8.03 -13.92
#